data_6528335ae37dac0d1aece587b6a0b7b5
#
_entry.id   6528335ae37dac0d1aece587b6a0b7b5
#
_cell.length_a   1.000
_cell.length_b   1.000
_cell.length_c   1.000
_cell.angle_alpha   90.00
_cell.angle_beta   90.00
_cell.angle_gamma   90.00
#
_symmetry.space_group_name_H-M   'P 1'
#
loop_
_entity.id
_entity.type
_entity.pdbx_description
1 polymer ?
#
loop_
_entity_poly.entity_id
_entity_poly.type
_entity_poly.pdbx_seq_one_letter_code
_entity_poly.pdbx_strand_id
1 'polypeptide(L)'
;MDIPRPLRPDIQKKTAHAAEQERPDILKQREAWFDGQLDLDPERLIFIDETWASTNMARLRGRAPMGERLRAGIPYGHWRTTTFVAGLRRSGMVAPMVLDGPINRIAFQAYVEQVLVPELRPGDIVVMDNLSSHKGPDVRLAIEAAGAQLLYLPPYSPDFNPIENAFAKLKALLRKAAEPTVGGLWDTIGHLIDLFTPQECANYFAAAGYEPE
;
A
#
# COMPACT_ATOMS: atom_id res chain seq x y z
N MET A 1 30.61 32.41 35.67
CA MET A 1 30.58 30.93 35.46
C MET A 1 29.20 30.58 34.90
N ASP A 2 29.12 30.46 33.60
CA ASP A 2 27.87 30.01 32.96
C ASP A 2 27.72 28.49 33.13
N ILE A 3 26.70 28.10 33.85
CA ILE A 3 26.30 26.68 33.98
C ILE A 3 25.61 26.28 32.68
N PRO A 4 26.15 25.32 31.90
CA PRO A 4 25.49 24.87 30.66
C PRO A 4 24.13 24.28 31.03
N ARG A 5 23.06 24.77 30.40
CA ARG A 5 21.71 24.16 30.52
C ARG A 5 21.79 22.73 30.01
N PRO A 6 21.25 21.77 30.78
CA PRO A 6 21.17 20.39 30.30
C PRO A 6 20.35 20.35 29.02
N LEU A 7 20.89 19.69 27.99
CA LEU A 7 20.20 19.42 26.74
C LEU A 7 18.90 18.68 27.09
N ARG A 8 17.74 19.31 26.82
CA ARG A 8 16.47 18.61 26.93
C ARG A 8 16.46 17.54 25.85
N PRO A 9 16.16 16.27 26.18
CA PRO A 9 16.02 15.25 25.18
C PRO A 9 14.93 15.68 24.20
N ASP A 10 15.27 15.71 22.92
CA ASP A 10 14.32 16.04 21.85
C ASP A 10 13.31 14.89 21.75
N ILE A 11 12.01 15.20 21.76
CA ILE A 11 10.97 14.19 21.60
C ILE A 11 10.92 13.81 20.12
N GLN A 12 11.60 12.73 19.79
CA GLN A 12 11.59 12.18 18.43
C GLN A 12 10.34 11.31 18.22
N LYS A 13 9.77 11.37 17.00
CA LYS A 13 8.70 10.49 16.59
C LYS A 13 9.24 9.06 16.51
N LYS A 14 8.69 8.14 17.30
CA LYS A 14 9.07 6.72 17.26
C LYS A 14 8.63 6.13 15.93
N THR A 15 9.57 5.60 15.15
CA THR A 15 9.29 4.72 14.02
C THR A 15 9.08 3.31 14.59
N ALA A 16 7.91 2.73 14.37
CA ALA A 16 7.60 1.37 14.78
C ALA A 16 7.74 0.44 13.58
N HIS A 17 8.46 -0.67 13.76
CA HIS A 17 8.53 -1.79 12.83
C HIS A 17 8.21 -3.10 13.57
N ALA A 18 7.90 -4.15 12.83
CA ALA A 18 7.65 -5.46 13.43
C ALA A 18 8.96 -6.00 14.03
N ALA A 19 8.92 -6.41 15.30
CA ALA A 19 10.10 -6.96 15.97
C ALA A 19 10.63 -8.23 15.28
N GLU A 20 9.76 -8.94 14.57
CA GLU A 20 10.08 -10.11 13.77
C GLU A 20 11.04 -9.83 12.60
N GLN A 21 11.17 -8.57 12.18
CA GLN A 21 12.17 -8.16 11.18
C GLN A 21 13.61 -8.44 11.64
N GLU A 22 13.85 -8.42 12.96
CA GLU A 22 15.19 -8.65 13.56
C GLU A 22 15.56 -10.13 13.66
N ARG A 23 14.67 -11.05 13.31
CA ARG A 23 14.97 -12.49 13.28
C ARG A 23 16.03 -12.79 12.23
N PRO A 24 17.06 -13.64 12.55
CA PRO A 24 18.17 -13.92 11.62
C PRO A 24 17.75 -14.51 10.28
N ASP A 25 16.69 -15.33 10.26
CA ASP A 25 16.14 -15.92 9.04
C ASP A 25 15.45 -14.87 8.14
N ILE A 26 14.80 -13.88 8.74
CA ILE A 26 14.16 -12.77 8.05
C ILE A 26 15.20 -11.76 7.55
N LEU A 27 16.17 -11.40 8.39
CA LEU A 27 17.25 -10.49 7.99
C LEU A 27 17.98 -11.00 6.74
N LYS A 28 18.31 -12.30 6.71
CA LYS A 28 18.95 -12.91 5.54
C LYS A 28 18.09 -12.82 4.27
N GLN A 29 16.77 -13.01 4.38
CA GLN A 29 15.85 -12.88 3.24
C GLN A 29 15.75 -11.44 2.78
N ARG A 30 15.72 -10.48 3.70
CA ARG A 30 15.67 -9.05 3.40
C ARG A 30 16.96 -8.56 2.75
N GLU A 31 18.11 -9.00 3.23
CA GLU A 31 19.42 -8.73 2.64
C GLU A 31 19.50 -9.27 1.21
N ALA A 32 19.12 -10.53 0.99
CA ALA A 32 19.08 -11.11 -0.34
C ALA A 32 18.12 -10.39 -1.30
N TRP A 33 16.99 -9.88 -0.80
CA TRP A 33 16.07 -9.06 -1.60
C TRP A 33 16.71 -7.71 -1.94
N PHE A 34 17.28 -7.03 -0.97
CA PHE A 34 17.93 -5.73 -1.14
C PHE A 34 19.07 -5.80 -2.16
N ASP A 35 19.89 -6.85 -2.10
CA ASP A 35 20.99 -7.05 -3.05
C ASP A 35 20.52 -7.33 -4.47
N GLY A 36 19.37 -8.01 -4.63
CA GLY A 36 18.83 -8.39 -5.93
C GLY A 36 17.78 -7.44 -6.52
N GLN A 37 17.24 -6.50 -5.73
CA GLN A 37 16.12 -5.67 -6.22
C GLN A 37 16.49 -4.70 -7.34
N LEU A 38 17.77 -4.27 -7.43
CA LEU A 38 18.24 -3.40 -8.50
C LEU A 38 18.44 -4.12 -9.84
N ASP A 39 18.46 -5.46 -9.84
CA ASP A 39 18.48 -6.27 -11.06
C ASP A 39 17.09 -6.39 -11.71
N LEU A 40 16.04 -5.97 -10.99
CA LEU A 40 14.67 -5.99 -11.47
C LEU A 40 14.38 -4.73 -12.30
N ASP A 41 13.86 -4.91 -13.53
CA ASP A 41 13.44 -3.79 -14.38
C ASP A 41 12.19 -3.10 -13.79
N PRO A 42 12.27 -1.86 -13.30
CA PRO A 42 11.14 -1.17 -12.69
C PRO A 42 9.94 -0.96 -13.62
N GLU A 43 10.15 -0.93 -14.94
CA GLU A 43 9.07 -0.79 -15.92
C GLU A 43 8.21 -2.06 -16.04
N ARG A 44 8.72 -3.20 -15.58
CA ARG A 44 8.04 -4.50 -15.59
C ARG A 44 7.43 -4.86 -14.25
N LEU A 45 7.78 -4.13 -13.18
CA LEU A 45 7.29 -4.44 -11.85
C LEU A 45 5.84 -3.99 -11.65
N ILE A 46 5.06 -4.87 -11.03
CA ILE A 46 3.70 -4.60 -10.55
C ILE A 46 3.60 -5.06 -9.11
N PHE A 47 3.44 -4.13 -8.19
CA PHE A 47 3.22 -4.44 -6.78
C PHE A 47 1.74 -4.55 -6.50
N ILE A 48 1.29 -5.73 -6.06
CA ILE A 48 -0.11 -6.00 -5.71
C ILE A 48 -0.23 -6.06 -4.19
N ASP A 49 -1.22 -5.35 -3.66
CA ASP A 49 -1.53 -5.38 -2.24
C ASP A 49 -2.99 -5.00 -2.00
N GLU A 50 -3.47 -5.22 -0.77
CA GLU A 50 -4.79 -4.81 -0.33
C GLU A 50 -4.73 -3.83 0.83
N THR A 51 -5.71 -2.95 0.86
CA THR A 51 -5.90 -2.05 1.98
C THR A 51 -7.37 -1.90 2.31
N TRP A 52 -7.66 -1.60 3.58
CA TRP A 52 -9.02 -1.35 4.00
C TRP A 52 -9.36 0.15 3.99
N ALA A 53 -10.61 0.45 3.68
CA ALA A 53 -11.26 1.73 3.86
C ALA A 53 -12.58 1.55 4.59
N SER A 54 -13.06 2.58 5.29
CA SER A 54 -14.33 2.50 6.01
C SER A 54 -15.12 3.80 5.94
N THR A 55 -16.43 3.69 6.05
CA THR A 55 -17.37 4.81 5.96
C THR A 55 -17.29 5.80 7.12
N ASN A 56 -16.51 5.51 8.17
CA ASN A 56 -16.23 6.43 9.27
C ASN A 56 -14.86 7.11 9.17
N MET A 57 -14.15 6.96 8.05
CA MET A 57 -12.88 7.64 7.87
C MET A 57 -13.07 9.15 7.84
N ALA A 58 -12.36 9.85 8.73
CA ALA A 58 -12.33 11.31 8.81
C ALA A 58 -10.97 11.80 9.28
N ARG A 59 -10.66 13.07 9.00
CA ARG A 59 -9.44 13.69 9.51
C ARG A 59 -9.49 13.79 11.03
N LEU A 60 -8.48 13.24 11.71
CA LEU A 60 -8.37 13.28 13.17
C LEU A 60 -7.81 14.60 13.69
N ARG A 61 -7.18 15.41 12.81
CA ARG A 61 -6.51 16.66 13.17
C ARG A 61 -6.78 17.73 12.13
N GLY A 62 -6.81 18.99 12.59
CA GLY A 62 -6.94 20.18 11.76
C GLY A 62 -6.28 21.36 12.43
N ARG A 63 -6.44 22.56 11.87
CA ARG A 63 -5.92 23.81 12.41
C ARG A 63 -7.08 24.73 12.78
N ALA A 64 -6.97 25.40 13.90
CA ALA A 64 -7.83 26.49 14.35
C ALA A 64 -6.95 27.64 14.86
N PRO A 65 -7.47 28.88 14.94
CA PRO A 65 -6.80 29.98 15.62
C PRO A 65 -6.42 29.61 17.06
N MET A 66 -5.36 30.20 17.56
CA MET A 66 -4.92 29.94 18.93
C MET A 66 -6.04 30.35 19.92
N GLY A 67 -6.35 29.46 20.87
CA GLY A 67 -7.42 29.65 21.83
C GLY A 67 -8.81 29.18 21.36
N GLU A 68 -8.96 28.80 20.09
CA GLU A 68 -10.23 28.29 19.57
C GLU A 68 -10.25 26.75 19.50
N ARG A 69 -11.42 26.17 19.79
CA ARG A 69 -11.64 24.72 19.66
C ARG A 69 -12.01 24.37 18.24
N LEU A 70 -11.18 23.53 17.56
CA LEU A 70 -11.56 22.98 16.28
C LEU A 70 -12.78 22.06 16.42
N ARG A 71 -13.86 22.38 15.70
CA ARG A 71 -15.06 21.55 15.60
C ARG A 71 -15.22 21.11 14.15
N ALA A 72 -15.43 19.81 13.92
CA ALA A 72 -15.70 19.25 12.59
C ALA A 72 -16.77 18.17 12.71
N GLY A 73 -17.66 18.11 11.74
CA GLY A 73 -18.56 16.99 11.55
C GLY A 73 -17.76 15.77 11.07
N ILE A 74 -18.02 14.62 11.66
CA ILE A 74 -17.48 13.33 11.23
C ILE A 74 -18.63 12.35 11.00
N PRO A 75 -18.50 11.40 10.05
CA PRO A 75 -19.48 10.32 9.90
C PRO A 75 -19.62 9.56 11.23
N TYR A 76 -20.86 9.42 11.71
CA TYR A 76 -21.17 8.74 12.96
C TYR A 76 -22.23 7.66 12.72
N GLY A 77 -22.09 6.51 13.37
CA GLY A 77 -23.03 5.40 13.29
C GLY A 77 -22.32 4.06 13.05
N HIS A 78 -23.07 3.08 12.55
CA HIS A 78 -22.51 1.79 12.17
C HIS A 78 -21.69 1.95 10.89
N TRP A 79 -20.35 1.84 11.02
CA TRP A 79 -19.47 1.90 9.88
C TRP A 79 -19.38 0.54 9.18
N ARG A 80 -19.13 0.58 7.89
CA ARG A 80 -18.80 -0.58 7.07
C ARG A 80 -17.37 -0.47 6.58
N THR A 81 -16.69 -1.61 6.48
CA THR A 81 -15.33 -1.71 5.97
C THR A 81 -15.37 -2.32 4.58
N THR A 82 -14.64 -1.69 3.66
CA THR A 82 -14.41 -2.13 2.29
C THR A 82 -12.95 -2.53 2.15
N THR A 83 -12.66 -3.60 1.45
CA THR A 83 -11.31 -3.90 0.97
C THR A 83 -11.12 -3.29 -0.41
N PHE A 84 -10.01 -2.59 -0.59
CA PHE A 84 -9.52 -2.11 -1.88
C PHE A 84 -8.26 -2.89 -2.23
N VAL A 85 -8.25 -3.53 -3.39
CA VAL A 85 -7.10 -4.25 -3.96
C VAL A 85 -6.68 -3.52 -5.23
N ALA A 86 -5.38 -3.35 -5.44
CA ALA A 86 -4.87 -2.77 -6.67
C ALA A 86 -3.42 -3.20 -6.92
N GLY A 87 -2.97 -2.96 -8.14
CA GLY A 87 -1.57 -3.00 -8.51
C GLY A 87 -0.99 -1.60 -8.63
N LEU A 88 0.29 -1.45 -8.32
CA LEU A 88 1.08 -0.25 -8.60
C LEU A 88 2.15 -0.58 -9.64
N ARG A 89 2.08 0.08 -10.78
CA ARG A 89 3.16 0.19 -11.77
C ARG A 89 3.86 1.54 -11.61
N ARG A 90 5.01 1.67 -12.19
CA ARG A 90 5.70 2.96 -12.32
C ARG A 90 4.85 4.00 -13.08
N SER A 91 3.99 3.55 -13.99
CA SER A 91 3.10 4.40 -14.79
C SER A 91 1.78 4.79 -14.12
N GLY A 92 1.41 4.17 -12.99
CA GLY A 92 0.13 4.42 -12.31
C GLY A 92 -0.41 3.21 -11.57
N MET A 93 -1.61 3.37 -11.01
CA MET A 93 -2.35 2.26 -10.42
C MET A 93 -3.05 1.45 -11.51
N VAL A 94 -3.07 0.12 -11.36
CA VAL A 94 -3.68 -0.83 -12.30
C VAL A 94 -4.51 -1.87 -11.58
N ALA A 95 -5.39 -2.54 -12.30
CA ALA A 95 -6.23 -3.63 -11.79
C ALA A 95 -6.95 -3.28 -10.46
N PRO A 96 -7.61 -2.12 -10.33
CA PRO A 96 -8.30 -1.75 -9.10
C PRO A 96 -9.59 -2.56 -8.92
N MET A 97 -9.83 -3.02 -7.69
CA MET A 97 -11.08 -3.66 -7.29
C MET A 97 -11.46 -3.25 -5.87
N VAL A 98 -12.75 -3.01 -5.64
CA VAL A 98 -13.34 -2.84 -4.30
C VAL A 98 -14.29 -3.99 -4.01
N LEU A 99 -14.33 -4.42 -2.74
CA LEU A 99 -15.30 -5.42 -2.28
C LEU A 99 -15.79 -5.08 -0.87
N ASP A 100 -17.03 -5.46 -0.58
CA ASP A 100 -17.62 -5.28 0.76
C ASP A 100 -17.03 -6.32 1.71
N GLY A 101 -16.43 -5.86 2.81
CA GLY A 101 -15.80 -6.70 3.82
C GLY A 101 -14.38 -7.16 3.48
N PRO A 102 -13.86 -8.16 4.21
CA PRO A 102 -12.50 -8.68 4.05
C PRO A 102 -12.38 -9.58 2.83
N ILE A 103 -11.23 -9.52 2.16
CA ILE A 103 -10.90 -10.44 1.08
C ILE A 103 -10.50 -11.80 1.66
N ASN A 104 -10.91 -12.88 0.99
CA ASN A 104 -10.49 -14.24 1.29
C ASN A 104 -9.77 -14.85 0.07
N ARG A 105 -9.21 -16.06 0.24
CA ARG A 105 -8.46 -16.73 -0.84
C ARG A 105 -9.25 -16.86 -2.14
N ILE A 106 -10.53 -17.20 -2.06
CA ILE A 106 -11.38 -17.40 -3.27
C ILE A 106 -11.58 -16.06 -3.98
N ALA A 107 -11.90 -14.99 -3.22
CA ALA A 107 -12.06 -13.66 -3.79
C ALA A 107 -10.74 -13.11 -4.35
N PHE A 108 -9.61 -13.39 -3.69
CA PHE A 108 -8.29 -12.99 -4.19
C PHE A 108 -7.93 -13.74 -5.49
N GLN A 109 -8.20 -15.05 -5.57
CA GLN A 109 -8.02 -15.82 -6.80
C GLN A 109 -8.86 -15.25 -7.93
N ALA A 110 -10.15 -14.98 -7.69
CA ALA A 110 -11.03 -14.37 -8.68
C ALA A 110 -10.55 -12.99 -9.12
N TYR A 111 -10.02 -12.17 -8.19
CA TYR A 111 -9.38 -10.91 -8.52
C TYR A 111 -8.20 -11.10 -9.47
N VAL A 112 -7.32 -12.05 -9.18
CA VAL A 112 -6.16 -12.33 -10.04
C VAL A 112 -6.59 -12.76 -11.43
N GLU A 113 -7.53 -13.70 -11.53
CA GLU A 113 -7.97 -14.26 -12.82
C GLU A 113 -8.76 -13.25 -13.66
N GLN A 114 -9.65 -12.45 -13.03
CA GLN A 114 -10.62 -11.62 -13.75
C GLN A 114 -10.22 -10.17 -13.88
N VAL A 115 -9.34 -9.65 -12.99
CA VAL A 115 -8.99 -8.23 -12.95
C VAL A 115 -7.51 -8.02 -13.21
N LEU A 116 -6.62 -8.78 -12.54
CA LEU A 116 -5.18 -8.58 -12.70
C LEU A 116 -4.66 -9.16 -14.03
N VAL A 117 -4.96 -10.43 -14.32
CA VAL A 117 -4.43 -11.13 -15.52
C VAL A 117 -4.71 -10.39 -16.83
N PRO A 118 -5.89 -9.80 -17.07
CA PRO A 118 -6.15 -8.99 -18.27
C PRO A 118 -5.24 -7.75 -18.43
N GLU A 119 -4.68 -7.24 -17.34
CA GLU A 119 -3.78 -6.07 -17.32
C GLU A 119 -2.29 -6.44 -17.44
N LEU A 120 -1.97 -7.76 -17.35
CA LEU A 120 -0.60 -8.25 -17.44
C LEU A 120 -0.08 -8.25 -18.87
N ARG A 121 1.21 -7.99 -19.01
CA ARG A 121 1.96 -8.08 -20.27
C ARG A 121 3.00 -9.19 -20.16
N PRO A 122 3.31 -9.90 -21.24
CA PRO A 122 4.42 -10.86 -21.22
C PRO A 122 5.72 -10.21 -20.76
N GLY A 123 6.36 -10.85 -19.76
CA GLY A 123 7.57 -10.36 -19.13
C GLY A 123 7.36 -9.42 -17.93
N ASP A 124 6.12 -9.14 -17.54
CA ASP A 124 5.84 -8.47 -16.28
C ASP A 124 6.29 -9.29 -15.06
N ILE A 125 6.62 -8.61 -13.99
CA ILE A 125 7.01 -9.20 -12.71
C ILE A 125 6.01 -8.73 -11.65
N VAL A 126 5.11 -9.63 -11.28
CA VAL A 126 4.13 -9.37 -10.21
C VAL A 126 4.80 -9.63 -8.87
N VAL A 127 4.79 -8.63 -7.99
CA VAL A 127 5.34 -8.70 -6.64
C VAL A 127 4.18 -8.61 -5.64
N MET A 128 4.09 -9.57 -4.75
CA MET A 128 3.09 -9.61 -3.67
C MET A 128 3.77 -9.75 -2.32
N ASP A 129 3.05 -9.39 -1.26
CA ASP A 129 3.49 -9.71 0.08
C ASP A 129 3.45 -11.23 0.34
N ASN A 130 4.00 -11.63 1.48
CA ASN A 130 4.15 -13.04 1.83
C ASN A 130 2.95 -13.62 2.61
N LEU A 131 1.74 -13.08 2.44
CA LEU A 131 0.54 -13.59 3.09
C LEU A 131 0.11 -14.95 2.54
N SER A 132 -0.44 -15.78 3.41
CA SER A 132 -0.91 -17.13 3.03
C SER A 132 -2.11 -17.10 2.07
N SER A 133 -2.91 -16.04 2.08
CA SER A 133 -4.03 -15.83 1.16
C SER A 133 -3.57 -15.66 -0.29
N HIS A 134 -2.35 -15.13 -0.52
CA HIS A 134 -1.77 -14.87 -1.84
C HIS A 134 -1.03 -16.09 -2.43
N LYS A 135 -0.77 -17.13 -1.61
CA LYS A 135 0.05 -18.30 -1.99
C LYS A 135 -0.75 -19.46 -2.57
N GLY A 136 -1.85 -19.20 -3.26
CA GLY A 136 -2.58 -20.24 -3.97
C GLY A 136 -1.81 -20.74 -5.20
N PRO A 137 -1.74 -22.07 -5.47
CA PRO A 137 -1.13 -22.58 -6.68
C PRO A 137 -1.81 -22.02 -7.94
N ASP A 138 -3.12 -21.82 -7.91
CA ASP A 138 -3.91 -21.29 -9.02
C ASP A 138 -3.57 -19.83 -9.32
N VAL A 139 -3.26 -19.02 -8.28
CA VAL A 139 -2.77 -17.62 -8.43
C VAL A 139 -1.48 -17.59 -9.24
N ARG A 140 -0.52 -18.43 -8.87
CA ARG A 140 0.76 -18.54 -9.59
C ARG A 140 0.56 -18.99 -11.03
N LEU A 141 -0.21 -20.06 -11.23
CA LEU A 141 -0.48 -20.60 -12.57
C LEU A 141 -1.16 -19.57 -13.48
N ALA A 142 -2.12 -18.80 -12.97
CA ALA A 142 -2.80 -17.76 -13.74
C ALA A 142 -1.84 -16.64 -14.19
N ILE A 143 -0.95 -16.18 -13.30
CA ILE A 143 0.03 -15.14 -13.61
C ILE A 143 1.07 -15.66 -14.61
N GLU A 144 1.60 -16.87 -14.40
CA GLU A 144 2.59 -17.48 -15.28
C GLU A 144 2.00 -17.82 -16.67
N ALA A 145 0.73 -18.22 -16.73
CA ALA A 145 0.03 -18.43 -18.00
C ALA A 145 -0.14 -17.15 -18.84
N ALA A 146 -0.19 -15.99 -18.17
CA ALA A 146 -0.18 -14.68 -18.83
C ALA A 146 1.23 -14.25 -19.33
N GLY A 147 2.25 -15.07 -19.13
CA GLY A 147 3.64 -14.78 -19.49
C GLY A 147 4.37 -13.87 -18.50
N ALA A 148 3.83 -13.68 -17.29
CA ALA A 148 4.42 -12.89 -16.22
C ALA A 148 5.10 -13.80 -15.17
N GLN A 149 5.96 -13.21 -14.33
CA GLN A 149 6.58 -13.89 -13.20
C GLN A 149 5.90 -13.47 -11.90
N LEU A 150 5.88 -14.35 -10.90
CA LEU A 150 5.41 -14.03 -9.56
C LEU A 150 6.54 -14.13 -8.55
N LEU A 151 6.79 -13.03 -7.87
CA LEU A 151 7.73 -12.92 -6.74
C LEU A 151 6.98 -12.59 -5.45
N TYR A 152 7.56 -13.00 -4.32
CA TYR A 152 7.04 -12.62 -3.01
C TYR A 152 8.09 -11.83 -2.25
N LEU A 153 7.67 -10.71 -1.65
CA LEU A 153 8.49 -9.94 -0.73
C LEU A 153 8.92 -10.78 0.47
N PRO A 154 10.08 -10.50 1.05
CA PRO A 154 10.43 -11.08 2.34
C PRO A 154 9.35 -10.78 3.39
N PRO A 155 9.12 -11.65 4.36
CA PRO A 155 8.18 -11.39 5.44
C PRO A 155 8.50 -10.07 6.16
N TYR A 156 7.45 -9.37 6.60
CA TYR A 156 7.55 -8.11 7.36
C TYR A 156 8.35 -7.01 6.65
N SER A 157 8.22 -6.88 5.33
CA SER A 157 9.00 -5.94 4.50
C SER A 157 8.14 -4.91 3.75
N PRO A 158 7.30 -4.11 4.44
CA PRO A 158 6.50 -3.07 3.79
C PRO A 158 7.35 -1.93 3.21
N ASP A 159 8.58 -1.78 3.68
CA ASP A 159 9.56 -0.82 3.16
C ASP A 159 10.04 -1.15 1.74
N PHE A 160 9.99 -2.40 1.32
CA PHE A 160 10.24 -2.83 -0.06
C PHE A 160 8.97 -2.81 -0.93
N ASN A 161 7.84 -2.36 -0.39
CA ASN A 161 6.56 -2.35 -1.10
C ASN A 161 6.13 -0.91 -1.43
N PRO A 162 6.38 -0.40 -2.66
CA PRO A 162 6.05 0.99 -3.03
C PRO A 162 4.55 1.31 -2.97
N ILE A 163 3.66 0.31 -3.11
CA ILE A 163 2.22 0.52 -3.06
C ILE A 163 1.73 0.97 -1.68
N GLU A 164 2.48 0.67 -0.61
CA GLU A 164 2.16 1.13 0.74
C GLU A 164 2.17 2.68 0.84
N ASN A 165 3.09 3.34 0.14
CA ASN A 165 3.13 4.80 0.03
C ASN A 165 1.90 5.33 -0.73
N ALA A 166 1.51 4.65 -1.81
CA ALA A 166 0.30 4.99 -2.57
C ALA A 166 -0.95 4.80 -1.69
N PHE A 167 -1.06 3.72 -0.95
CA PHE A 167 -2.17 3.49 -0.03
C PHE A 167 -2.19 4.47 1.14
N ALA A 168 -1.04 4.91 1.63
CA ALA A 168 -0.99 5.97 2.64
C ALA A 168 -1.59 7.29 2.12
N LYS A 169 -1.27 7.70 0.88
CA LYS A 169 -1.90 8.85 0.20
C LYS A 169 -3.39 8.62 0.00
N LEU A 170 -3.80 7.48 -0.54
CA LEU A 170 -5.21 7.15 -0.76
C LEU A 170 -6.00 7.29 0.56
N LYS A 171 -5.53 6.69 1.64
CA LYS A 171 -6.16 6.80 2.97
C LYS A 171 -6.23 8.25 3.47
N ALA A 172 -5.24 9.08 3.19
CA ALA A 172 -5.27 10.50 3.54
C ALA A 172 -6.34 11.26 2.77
N LEU A 173 -6.51 10.96 1.47
CA LEU A 173 -7.53 11.55 0.61
C LEU A 173 -8.94 11.07 1.02
N LEU A 174 -9.12 9.79 1.31
CA LEU A 174 -10.40 9.24 1.80
C LEU A 174 -10.83 9.88 3.12
N ARG A 175 -9.89 10.08 4.07
CA ARG A 175 -10.17 10.82 5.30
C ARG A 175 -10.54 12.28 5.05
N LYS A 176 -10.07 12.87 3.95
CA LYS A 176 -10.46 14.23 3.54
C LYS A 176 -11.87 14.25 2.96
N ALA A 177 -12.22 13.24 2.16
CA ALA A 177 -13.54 13.10 1.55
C ALA A 177 -14.63 12.83 2.61
N ALA A 178 -14.32 12.01 3.64
CA ALA A 178 -15.21 11.65 4.73
C ALA A 178 -16.56 11.08 4.27
N GLU A 179 -16.53 10.14 3.31
CA GLU A 179 -17.71 9.54 2.71
C GLU A 179 -18.46 8.61 3.69
N PRO A 180 -19.74 8.89 3.98
CA PRO A 180 -20.48 8.13 4.99
C PRO A 180 -21.15 6.87 4.46
N THR A 181 -21.15 6.65 3.15
CA THR A 181 -21.83 5.51 2.50
C THR A 181 -20.84 4.62 1.76
N VAL A 182 -21.17 3.33 1.62
CA VAL A 182 -20.32 2.37 0.88
C VAL A 182 -20.23 2.77 -0.60
N GLY A 183 -21.35 3.11 -1.25
CA GLY A 183 -21.35 3.54 -2.65
C GLY A 183 -20.50 4.79 -2.86
N GLY A 184 -20.72 5.85 -2.05
CA GLY A 184 -19.91 7.07 -2.13
C GLY A 184 -18.42 6.81 -1.87
N LEU A 185 -18.08 5.89 -0.95
CA LEU A 185 -16.69 5.47 -0.71
C LEU A 185 -16.08 4.80 -1.94
N TRP A 186 -16.82 3.91 -2.61
CA TRP A 186 -16.36 3.22 -3.81
C TRP A 186 -16.18 4.19 -4.99
N ASP A 187 -17.15 5.08 -5.21
CA ASP A 187 -17.07 6.13 -6.24
C ASP A 187 -15.87 7.05 -5.97
N THR A 188 -15.67 7.43 -4.70
CA THR A 188 -14.52 8.25 -4.30
C THR A 188 -13.19 7.53 -4.55
N ILE A 189 -13.07 6.24 -4.22
CA ILE A 189 -11.87 5.44 -4.54
C ILE A 189 -11.61 5.47 -6.05
N GLY A 190 -12.63 5.22 -6.88
CA GLY A 190 -12.52 5.26 -8.34
C GLY A 190 -11.94 6.58 -8.85
N HIS A 191 -12.47 7.72 -8.40
CA HIS A 191 -11.96 9.03 -8.79
C HIS A 191 -10.55 9.34 -8.26
N LEU A 192 -10.19 8.82 -7.08
CA LEU A 192 -8.89 9.09 -6.47
C LEU A 192 -7.75 8.32 -7.16
N ILE A 193 -8.03 7.18 -7.80
CA ILE A 193 -7.03 6.39 -8.52
C ILE A 193 -6.39 7.22 -9.63
N ASP A 194 -7.17 8.03 -10.34
CA ASP A 194 -6.70 8.89 -11.44
C ASP A 194 -5.76 10.02 -10.98
N LEU A 195 -5.66 10.26 -9.67
CA LEU A 195 -4.75 11.27 -9.10
C LEU A 195 -3.32 10.76 -8.88
N PHE A 196 -3.05 9.49 -9.16
CA PHE A 196 -1.71 8.91 -9.06
C PHE A 196 -0.98 9.08 -10.39
N THR A 197 -0.19 10.14 -10.49
CA THR A 197 0.57 10.44 -11.72
C THR A 197 1.76 9.50 -11.89
N PRO A 198 2.24 9.26 -13.13
CA PRO A 198 3.44 8.45 -13.37
C PRO A 198 4.67 8.94 -12.59
N GLN A 199 4.87 10.26 -12.52
CA GLN A 199 5.99 10.83 -11.76
C GLN A 199 5.91 10.49 -10.26
N GLU A 200 4.72 10.55 -9.70
CA GLU A 200 4.53 10.22 -8.28
C GLU A 200 4.72 8.73 -8.03
N CYS A 201 4.23 7.87 -8.93
CA CYS A 201 4.44 6.44 -8.82
C CYS A 201 5.93 6.09 -8.94
N ALA A 202 6.67 6.69 -9.87
CA ALA A 202 8.12 6.56 -9.97
C ALA A 202 8.83 6.96 -8.66
N ASN A 203 8.40 8.04 -8.03
CA ASN A 203 8.95 8.45 -6.73
C ASN A 203 8.70 7.41 -5.62
N TYR A 204 7.57 6.67 -5.66
CA TYR A 204 7.33 5.57 -4.72
C TYR A 204 8.26 4.39 -4.97
N PHE A 205 8.54 4.07 -6.23
CA PHE A 205 9.51 3.04 -6.61
C PHE A 205 10.92 3.41 -6.14
N ALA A 206 11.36 4.64 -6.39
CA ALA A 206 12.64 5.15 -5.91
C ALA A 206 12.74 5.09 -4.38
N ALA A 207 11.69 5.53 -3.67
CA ALA A 207 11.64 5.50 -2.20
C ALA A 207 11.70 4.08 -1.61
N ALA A 208 11.28 3.06 -2.37
CA ALA A 208 11.39 1.65 -2.00
C ALA A 208 12.67 0.97 -2.52
N GLY A 209 13.56 1.71 -3.20
CA GLY A 209 14.88 1.25 -3.64
C GLY A 209 14.91 0.53 -4.98
N TYR A 210 13.90 0.70 -5.85
CA TYR A 210 13.84 0.06 -7.18
C TYR A 210 14.39 0.93 -8.31
N GLU A 211 14.95 2.09 -8.01
CA GLU A 211 15.65 2.91 -8.99
C GLU A 211 17.06 3.22 -8.46
N PRO A 212 18.10 3.15 -9.29
CA PRO A 212 19.42 3.61 -8.89
C PRO A 212 19.38 5.12 -8.57
N GLU A 213 20.11 5.53 -7.53
CA GLU A 213 20.31 6.93 -7.16
C GLU A 213 21.04 7.74 -8.28
#